data_a9104857480effa30793f1017934e2c1
#
_entry.id   a9104857480effa30793f1017934e2c1
#
_cell.length_a   1.000
_cell.length_b   1.000
_cell.length_c   1.000
_cell.angle_alpha   90.00
_cell.angle_beta   90.00
_cell.angle_gamma   90.00
#
_symmetry.space_group_name_H-M   'P 1'
#
loop_
_entity.id
_entity.type
_entity.pdbx_description
1 polymer ?
#
loop_
_entity_poly.entity_id
_entity_poly.type
_entity_poly.pdbx_seq_one_letter_code
_entity_poly.pdbx_strand_id
1 'polypeptide(L)'
;TLDIWHDGTRVFHSLANTGIAVRPTNDGTYPVYERLRHQVMRGTNPNGTPYADPVQYVAYFHGGQAVHYIARPTYGHPQSLGCVELPLHQAAAAWPYLSYGTLVTVTG
;
A
#
# COMPACT_ATOMS: atom_id res chain seq x y z
N THR A 1 8.60 4.98 -2.09
CA THR A 1 9.18 3.81 -1.40
C THR A 1 8.37 3.44 -0.16
N LEU A 2 8.48 2.19 0.25
CA LEU A 2 7.88 1.66 1.47
C LEU A 2 8.97 1.06 2.36
N ASP A 3 8.98 1.45 3.62
CA ASP A 3 9.79 0.83 4.67
C ASP A 3 8.90 0.25 5.75
N ILE A 4 9.27 -0.93 6.26
CA ILE A 4 8.58 -1.58 7.38
C ILE A 4 9.58 -1.71 8.54
N TRP A 5 9.12 -1.40 9.76
CA TRP A 5 9.96 -1.36 10.96
C TRP A 5 9.49 -2.37 12.00
N HIS A 6 10.44 -3.02 12.66
CA HIS A 6 10.20 -3.89 13.80
C HIS A 6 11.22 -3.56 14.91
N ASP A 7 10.71 -3.16 16.08
CA ASP A 7 11.55 -2.76 17.24
C ASP A 7 12.64 -1.76 16.87
N GLY A 8 12.31 -0.76 16.05
CA GLY A 8 13.25 0.27 15.62
C GLY A 8 14.21 -0.15 14.51
N THR A 9 14.10 -1.38 14.00
CA THR A 9 14.93 -1.89 12.90
C THR A 9 14.13 -1.99 11.63
N ARG A 10 14.67 -1.50 10.51
CA ARG A 10 14.05 -1.66 9.20
C ARG A 10 14.19 -3.11 8.74
N VAL A 11 13.06 -3.80 8.62
CA VAL A 11 13.01 -5.22 8.23
C VAL A 11 12.63 -5.44 6.76
N PHE A 12 12.12 -4.39 6.09
CA PHE A 12 11.71 -4.46 4.70
C PHE A 12 11.84 -3.08 4.05
N HIS A 13 12.27 -3.06 2.78
CA HIS A 13 12.34 -1.85 1.96
C HIS A 13 12.02 -2.22 0.51
N SER A 14 11.20 -1.43 -0.16
CA SER A 14 10.83 -1.66 -1.55
C SER A 14 10.45 -0.37 -2.27
N LEU A 15 10.70 -0.35 -3.57
CA LEU A 15 9.99 0.57 -4.46
C LEU A 15 8.51 0.22 -4.43
N ALA A 16 7.66 1.24 -4.51
CA ALA A 16 6.23 1.09 -4.48
C ALA A 16 5.56 2.14 -5.34
N ASN A 17 4.37 1.82 -5.85
CA ASN A 17 3.52 2.84 -6.43
C ASN A 17 2.83 3.60 -5.31
N THR A 18 2.70 4.90 -5.46
CA THR A 18 1.97 5.78 -4.55
C THR A 18 0.83 6.47 -5.31
N GLY A 19 0.05 7.29 -4.61
CA GLY A 19 -1.08 7.98 -5.20
C GLY A 19 -0.67 9.04 -6.22
N ILE A 20 -1.51 9.20 -7.26
CA ILE A 20 -1.38 10.28 -8.23
C ILE A 20 -1.64 11.64 -7.58
N ALA A 21 -1.27 12.74 -8.27
CA ALA A 21 -1.33 14.10 -7.70
C ALA A 21 -2.71 14.51 -7.17
N VAL A 22 -3.79 14.04 -7.80
CA VAL A 22 -5.17 14.37 -7.36
C VAL A 22 -5.65 13.48 -6.20
N ARG A 23 -4.99 12.37 -5.92
CA ARG A 23 -5.26 11.46 -4.80
C ARG A 23 -3.95 10.92 -4.24
N PRO A 24 -3.13 11.77 -3.61
CA PRO A 24 -1.80 11.36 -3.15
C PRO A 24 -1.88 10.40 -1.97
N THR A 25 -0.85 9.57 -1.83
CA THR A 25 -0.60 8.86 -0.58
C THR A 25 0.00 9.84 0.42
N ASN A 26 -0.47 9.81 1.66
CA ASN A 26 0.10 10.63 2.72
C ASN A 26 1.48 10.09 3.11
N ASP A 27 2.53 10.88 2.88
CA ASP A 27 3.87 10.55 3.34
C ASP A 27 3.92 10.54 4.87
N GLY A 28 4.79 9.74 5.44
CA GLY A 28 4.99 9.66 6.86
C GLY A 28 5.11 8.23 7.37
N THR A 29 5.07 8.08 8.70
CA THR A 29 5.15 6.80 9.39
C THR A 29 3.86 6.55 10.14
N TYR A 30 3.25 5.39 9.91
CA TYR A 30 1.93 5.06 10.43
C TYR A 30 1.87 3.62 10.92
N PRO A 31 1.05 3.30 11.96
CA PRO A 31 0.82 1.93 12.38
C PRO A 31 -0.22 1.24 11.50
N VAL A 32 -0.02 -0.05 11.23
CA VAL A 32 -1.03 -0.90 10.58
C VAL A 32 -2.19 -1.09 11.56
N TYR A 33 -3.44 -0.85 11.09
CA TYR A 33 -4.62 -1.01 11.94
C TYR A 33 -5.64 -2.02 11.42
N GLU A 34 -5.50 -2.51 10.18
CA GLU A 34 -6.40 -3.49 9.57
C GLU A 34 -5.64 -4.35 8.58
N ARG A 35 -5.94 -5.66 8.52
CA ARG A 35 -5.27 -6.61 7.63
C ARG A 35 -6.30 -7.50 6.94
N LEU A 36 -6.18 -7.64 5.61
CA LEU A 36 -7.01 -8.55 4.81
C LEU A 36 -6.10 -9.28 3.81
N ARG A 37 -6.20 -10.62 3.76
CA ARG A 37 -5.41 -11.40 2.80
C ARG A 37 -5.88 -11.16 1.35
N HIS A 38 -7.18 -10.97 1.16
CA HIS A 38 -7.83 -10.70 -0.11
C HIS A 38 -8.91 -9.64 0.08
N GLN A 39 -9.06 -8.78 -0.92
CA GLN A 39 -10.13 -7.78 -0.94
C GLN A 39 -10.42 -7.39 -2.39
N VAL A 40 -11.67 -7.01 -2.68
CA VAL A 40 -12.01 -6.24 -3.89
C VAL A 40 -12.18 -4.79 -3.46
N MET A 41 -11.23 -3.93 -3.82
CA MET A 41 -11.31 -2.50 -3.54
C MET A 41 -12.24 -1.83 -4.54
N ARG A 42 -13.24 -1.12 -4.03
CA ARG A 42 -14.26 -0.43 -4.83
C ARG A 42 -14.21 1.05 -4.55
N GLY A 43 -14.46 1.85 -5.58
CA GLY A 43 -14.49 3.28 -5.46
C GLY A 43 -14.80 3.95 -6.80
N THR A 44 -14.47 5.23 -6.88
CA THR A 44 -14.73 6.07 -8.06
C THR A 44 -13.42 6.65 -8.56
N ASN A 45 -13.16 6.50 -9.87
CA ASN A 45 -12.02 7.14 -10.52
C ASN A 45 -12.20 8.66 -10.55
N PRO A 46 -11.12 9.45 -10.73
CA PRO A 46 -11.21 10.91 -10.85
C PRO A 46 -12.16 11.38 -11.96
N ASN A 47 -12.36 10.60 -13.02
CA ASN A 47 -13.28 10.90 -14.11
C ASN A 47 -14.74 10.53 -13.82
N GLY A 48 -15.05 10.04 -12.60
CA GLY A 48 -16.40 9.66 -12.18
C GLY A 48 -16.81 8.22 -12.48
N THR A 49 -15.97 7.43 -13.15
CA THR A 49 -16.28 6.02 -13.43
C THR A 49 -16.00 5.13 -12.22
N PRO A 50 -16.80 4.09 -11.96
CA PRO A 50 -16.55 3.17 -10.85
C PRO A 50 -15.37 2.24 -11.16
N TYR A 51 -14.68 1.79 -10.11
CA TYR A 51 -13.68 0.74 -10.21
C TYR A 51 -13.94 -0.36 -9.18
N ALA A 52 -13.46 -1.58 -9.48
CA ALA A 52 -13.49 -2.73 -8.59
C ALA A 52 -12.22 -3.55 -8.87
N ASP A 53 -11.22 -3.45 -7.98
CA ASP A 53 -9.92 -4.06 -8.17
C ASP A 53 -9.69 -5.20 -7.17
N PRO A 54 -9.45 -6.45 -7.63
CA PRO A 54 -9.03 -7.52 -6.74
C PRO A 54 -7.58 -7.26 -6.29
N VAL A 55 -7.37 -7.26 -4.98
CA VAL A 55 -6.07 -7.01 -4.37
C VAL A 55 -5.76 -8.08 -3.32
N GLN A 56 -4.48 -8.21 -2.96
CA GLN A 56 -4.01 -9.20 -2.00
C GLN A 56 -2.99 -8.58 -1.05
N TYR A 57 -2.82 -9.23 0.12
CA TYR A 57 -1.86 -8.79 1.14
C TYR A 57 -2.09 -7.35 1.57
N VAL A 58 -3.32 -7.06 2.00
CA VAL A 58 -3.78 -5.70 2.28
C VAL A 58 -3.51 -5.35 3.74
N ALA A 59 -2.78 -4.26 3.97
CA ALA A 59 -2.53 -3.72 5.30
C ALA A 59 -2.82 -2.22 5.31
N TYR A 60 -3.92 -1.84 5.95
CA TYR A 60 -4.33 -0.44 6.08
C TYR A 60 -3.50 0.28 7.15
N PHE A 61 -3.03 1.48 6.85
CA PHE A 61 -2.19 2.25 7.76
C PHE A 61 -2.67 3.69 7.99
N HIS A 62 -3.45 4.28 7.09
CA HIS A 62 -3.89 5.67 7.23
C HIS A 62 -5.13 5.96 6.39
N GLY A 63 -6.28 6.26 7.05
CA GLY A 63 -7.46 6.82 6.41
C GLY A 63 -7.95 6.10 5.15
N GLY A 64 -7.98 4.78 5.13
CA GLY A 64 -8.36 4.01 3.96
C GLY A 64 -7.21 3.74 2.98
N GLN A 65 -6.01 4.27 3.23
CA GLN A 65 -4.82 3.96 2.46
C GLN A 65 -4.17 2.69 3.00
N ALA A 66 -3.76 1.80 2.09
CA ALA A 66 -3.21 0.49 2.44
C ALA A 66 -2.01 0.14 1.59
N VAL A 67 -1.12 -0.69 2.13
CA VAL A 67 -0.14 -1.45 1.36
C VAL A 67 -0.85 -2.66 0.78
N HIS A 68 -0.69 -2.96 -0.50
CA HIS A 68 -1.25 -4.16 -1.11
C HIS A 68 -0.59 -4.52 -2.43
N TYR A 69 -0.82 -5.76 -2.88
CA TYR A 69 -0.53 -6.16 -4.25
C TYR A 69 -1.68 -5.80 -5.18
N ILE A 70 -1.35 -5.29 -6.34
CA ILE A 70 -2.21 -5.21 -7.52
C ILE A 70 -1.34 -5.38 -8.76
N ALA A 71 -1.86 -6.01 -9.81
CA ALA A 71 -1.12 -6.20 -11.06
C ALA A 71 -0.95 -4.86 -11.79
N ARG A 72 0.31 -4.49 -12.08
CA ARG A 72 0.67 -3.32 -12.87
C ARG A 72 1.80 -3.68 -13.83
N PRO A 73 1.93 -2.98 -14.98
CA PRO A 73 3.07 -3.18 -15.88
C PRO A 73 4.41 -2.76 -15.27
N THR A 74 4.41 -1.71 -14.43
CA THR A 74 5.61 -1.15 -13.79
C THR A 74 5.28 -0.71 -12.37
N TYR A 75 6.34 -0.56 -11.54
CA TYR A 75 6.23 -0.11 -10.16
C TYR A 75 7.28 0.94 -9.85
N GLY A 76 7.09 1.68 -8.75
CA GLY A 76 8.06 2.66 -8.27
C GLY A 76 7.73 4.10 -8.65
N HIS A 77 6.49 4.38 -9.07
CA HIS A 77 6.04 5.73 -9.41
C HIS A 77 4.57 5.96 -9.02
N PRO A 78 4.11 7.21 -8.94
CA PRO A 78 2.71 7.52 -8.62
C PRO A 78 1.76 7.02 -9.72
N GLN A 79 0.85 6.11 -9.37
CA GLN A 79 -0.16 5.58 -10.30
C GLN A 79 -1.41 5.03 -9.62
N SER A 80 -1.49 5.06 -8.27
CA SER A 80 -2.66 4.60 -7.53
C SER A 80 -3.60 5.74 -7.17
N LEU A 81 -4.72 5.42 -6.52
CA LEU A 81 -5.66 6.40 -5.96
C LEU A 81 -5.46 6.58 -4.45
N GLY A 82 -4.23 6.47 -3.97
CA GLY A 82 -3.82 6.73 -2.59
C GLY A 82 -3.17 5.55 -1.88
N CYS A 83 -3.33 4.32 -2.36
CA CYS A 83 -2.70 3.14 -1.77
C CYS A 83 -1.23 3.00 -2.19
N VAL A 84 -0.49 2.24 -1.40
CA VAL A 84 0.89 1.85 -1.68
C VAL A 84 0.87 0.47 -2.33
N GLU A 85 1.21 0.41 -3.62
CA GLU A 85 1.10 -0.81 -4.41
C GLU A 85 2.46 -1.47 -4.59
N LEU A 86 2.51 -2.79 -4.36
CA LEU A 86 3.71 -3.61 -4.49
C LEU A 86 3.50 -4.71 -5.54
N PRO A 87 4.59 -5.15 -6.21
CA PRO A 87 4.56 -6.40 -6.99
C PRO A 87 4.23 -7.59 -6.09
N LEU A 88 3.68 -8.65 -6.66
CA LEU A 88 3.26 -9.83 -5.88
C LEU A 88 4.38 -10.40 -5.01
N HIS A 89 5.58 -10.55 -5.55
CA HIS A 89 6.74 -11.07 -4.82
C HIS A 89 7.05 -10.22 -3.58
N GLN A 90 7.08 -8.90 -3.73
CA GLN A 90 7.37 -7.98 -2.64
C GLN A 90 6.22 -7.92 -1.62
N ALA A 91 4.98 -7.93 -2.07
CA ALA A 91 3.82 -7.95 -1.18
C ALA A 91 3.79 -9.23 -0.32
N ALA A 92 4.07 -10.38 -0.92
CA ALA A 92 4.17 -11.65 -0.20
C ALA A 92 5.31 -11.64 0.82
N ALA A 93 6.47 -11.05 0.48
CA ALA A 93 7.62 -10.94 1.37
C ALA A 93 7.35 -9.96 2.53
N ALA A 94 6.60 -8.88 2.27
CA ALA A 94 6.24 -7.89 3.29
C ALA A 94 5.18 -8.42 4.27
N TRP A 95 4.27 -9.26 3.82
CA TRP A 95 3.09 -9.68 4.56
C TRP A 95 3.35 -10.20 5.98
N PRO A 96 4.35 -11.07 6.23
CA PRO A 96 4.63 -11.54 7.59
C PRO A 96 4.99 -10.43 8.57
N TYR A 97 5.53 -9.32 8.08
CA TYR A 97 5.92 -8.17 8.90
C TYR A 97 4.77 -7.19 9.15
N LEU A 98 3.73 -7.20 8.31
CA LEU A 98 2.62 -6.26 8.38
C LEU A 98 1.58 -6.68 9.41
N SER A 99 1.98 -6.74 10.68
CA SER A 99 1.11 -7.05 11.82
C SER A 99 0.42 -5.79 12.34
N TYR A 100 -0.62 -5.96 13.14
CA TYR A 100 -1.30 -4.81 13.79
C TYR A 100 -0.30 -4.03 14.65
N GLY A 101 -0.27 -2.73 14.47
CA GLY A 101 0.65 -1.83 15.17
C GLY A 101 2.03 -1.71 14.54
N THR A 102 2.38 -2.54 13.56
CA THR A 102 3.66 -2.42 12.84
C THR A 102 3.73 -1.06 12.16
N LEU A 103 4.88 -0.38 12.30
CA LEU A 103 5.10 0.92 11.66
C LEU A 103 5.55 0.75 10.22
N VAL A 104 4.91 1.50 9.32
CA VAL A 104 5.31 1.61 7.92
C VAL A 104 5.63 3.06 7.60
N THR A 105 6.70 3.30 6.85
CA THR A 105 7.06 4.63 6.35
C THR A 105 6.86 4.68 4.86
N VAL A 106 6.10 5.66 4.41
CA VAL A 106 5.84 5.92 2.99
C VAL A 106 6.54 7.20 2.58
N THR A 107 7.31 7.14 1.51
CA THR A 107 7.95 8.29 0.87
C THR A 107 7.60 8.27 -0.61
N GLY A 108 6.89 9.27 -1.02
CA GLY A 108 6.37 9.39 -2.39
C GLY A 108 7.29 10.05 -3.37
#